data_ec2ae0bacbedc3998063aaab30daf171
#
_entry.id   ec2ae0bacbedc3998063aaab30daf171
#
_cell.length_a   1.000
_cell.length_b   1.000
_cell.length_c   1.000
_cell.angle_alpha   90.00
_cell.angle_beta   90.00
_cell.angle_gamma   90.00
#
_symmetry.space_group_name_H-M   'P 1'
#
loop_
_entity.id
_entity.type
_entity.pdbx_description
1 polymer ?
#
loop_
_entity_poly.entity_id
_entity_poly.type
_entity_poly.pdbx_seq_one_letter_code
_entity_poly.pdbx_strand_id
1 'polypeptide(L)'
;MRAIRALLTLVFGLFLVGGIASAIAAAYAKGRIESHADEDADEFDLVSILGGNDFASRAKSLKRGSILSWYGGGSVDLRGATLDPTGATIEARSIIGGIRLVVPETWRVERDMISIAGGVGDGRNPELIDPSLPVLRLEGFSVIGGIGIVSEAPDLDEKAATAAEAEAASEAAAAFTEEMPPAEPAMA
;
A
#
# COMPACT_ATOMS: atom_id res chain seq x y z
N MET A 1 32.76 11.57 18.04
CA MET A 1 32.66 10.71 16.85
C MET A 1 32.33 9.24 17.16
N ARG A 2 32.93 8.60 18.20
CA ARG A 2 32.61 7.20 18.58
C ARG A 2 31.17 7.00 19.05
N ALA A 3 30.63 7.91 19.87
CA ALA A 3 29.24 7.83 20.36
C ALA A 3 28.19 7.97 19.24
N ILE A 4 28.43 8.84 18.28
CA ILE A 4 27.53 9.02 17.13
C ILE A 4 27.52 7.76 16.25
N ARG A 5 28.67 7.15 16.02
CA ARG A 5 28.75 5.87 15.26
C ARG A 5 28.05 4.75 16.00
N ALA A 6 28.23 4.64 17.33
CA ALA A 6 27.54 3.62 18.13
C ALA A 6 26.02 3.83 18.12
N LEU A 7 25.54 5.06 18.19
CA LEU A 7 24.12 5.38 18.10
C LEU A 7 23.57 5.03 16.71
N LEU A 8 24.26 5.40 15.65
CA LEU A 8 23.84 5.05 14.27
C LEU A 8 23.82 3.55 14.04
N THR A 9 24.81 2.80 14.54
CA THR A 9 24.84 1.34 14.44
C THR A 9 23.70 0.71 15.23
N LEU A 10 23.38 1.22 16.40
CA LEU A 10 22.27 0.74 17.24
C LEU A 10 20.93 1.00 16.57
N VAL A 11 20.72 2.21 16.04
CA VAL A 11 19.49 2.58 15.31
C VAL A 11 19.35 1.73 14.06
N PHE A 12 20.44 1.55 13.29
CA PHE A 12 20.44 0.71 12.09
C PHE A 12 20.17 -0.76 12.43
N GLY A 13 20.78 -1.30 13.50
CA GLY A 13 20.53 -2.65 13.98
C GLY A 13 19.07 -2.85 14.41
N LEU A 14 18.49 -1.90 15.12
CA LEU A 14 17.09 -1.93 15.52
C LEU A 14 16.15 -1.90 14.30
N PHE A 15 16.48 -1.10 13.29
CA PHE A 15 15.74 -1.05 12.02
C PHE A 15 15.81 -2.38 11.26
N LEU A 16 16.99 -3.01 11.24
CA LEU A 16 17.21 -4.29 10.57
C LEU A 16 16.43 -5.42 11.25
N VAL A 17 16.53 -5.51 12.57
CA VAL A 17 15.79 -6.53 13.36
C VAL A 17 14.28 -6.30 13.26
N GLY A 18 13.83 -5.05 13.37
CA GLY A 18 12.42 -4.68 13.21
C GLY A 18 11.89 -5.01 11.81
N GLY A 19 12.68 -4.74 10.77
CA GLY A 19 12.36 -5.08 9.38
C GLY A 19 12.21 -6.59 9.16
N ILE A 20 13.16 -7.38 9.65
CA ILE A 20 13.12 -8.84 9.55
C ILE A 20 11.91 -9.41 10.31
N ALA A 21 11.68 -8.98 11.55
CA ALA A 21 10.54 -9.42 12.34
C ALA A 21 9.20 -9.08 11.67
N SER A 22 9.12 -7.90 11.07
CA SER A 22 7.94 -7.46 10.31
C SER A 22 7.73 -8.28 9.04
N ALA A 23 8.80 -8.63 8.32
CA ALA A 23 8.71 -9.47 7.12
C ALA A 23 8.25 -10.90 7.46
N ILE A 24 8.75 -11.48 8.54
CA ILE A 24 8.31 -12.80 9.03
C ILE A 24 6.83 -12.75 9.44
N ALA A 25 6.41 -11.71 10.16
CA ALA A 25 5.03 -11.52 10.54
C ALA A 25 4.10 -11.35 9.30
N ALA A 26 4.57 -10.62 8.28
CA ALA A 26 3.86 -10.44 7.03
C ALA A 26 3.71 -11.78 6.27
N ALA A 27 4.78 -12.57 6.17
CA ALA A 27 4.75 -13.89 5.53
C ALA A 27 3.75 -14.83 6.23
N TYR A 28 3.70 -14.80 7.56
CA TYR A 28 2.75 -15.59 8.34
C TYR A 28 1.30 -15.10 8.17
N ALA A 29 1.10 -13.79 8.08
CA ALA A 29 -0.21 -13.17 7.91
C ALA A 29 -0.78 -13.41 6.51
N LYS A 30 0.07 -13.45 5.46
CA LYS A 30 -0.34 -13.66 4.06
C LYS A 30 -1.20 -14.92 3.87
N GLY A 31 -0.96 -15.98 4.64
CA GLY A 31 -1.73 -17.21 4.55
C GLY A 31 -3.06 -17.21 5.34
N ARG A 32 -3.39 -16.10 6.03
CA ARG A 32 -4.53 -16.04 6.95
C ARG A 32 -5.49 -14.88 6.71
N ILE A 33 -5.06 -13.89 5.93
CA ILE A 33 -5.85 -12.68 5.67
C ILE A 33 -6.25 -12.70 4.21
N GLU A 34 -7.54 -12.79 3.96
CA GLU A 34 -8.13 -12.76 2.62
C GLU A 34 -8.64 -11.35 2.31
N SER A 35 -8.45 -10.91 1.06
CA SER A 35 -9.08 -9.69 0.56
C SER A 35 -10.52 -9.99 0.16
N HIS A 36 -11.43 -9.12 0.55
CA HIS A 36 -12.82 -9.13 0.06
C HIS A 36 -12.95 -8.01 -0.97
N ALA A 37 -12.69 -8.35 -2.21
CA ALA A 37 -12.67 -7.42 -3.32
C ALA A 37 -13.68 -7.86 -4.38
N ASP A 38 -14.92 -7.45 -4.20
CA ASP A 38 -15.94 -7.52 -5.24
C ASP A 38 -15.95 -6.18 -5.99
N GLU A 39 -15.72 -6.23 -7.30
CA GLU A 39 -15.61 -5.03 -8.14
C GLU A 39 -16.90 -4.21 -8.22
N ASP A 40 -18.06 -4.85 -8.04
CA ASP A 40 -19.38 -4.22 -8.12
C ASP A 40 -19.95 -3.84 -6.74
N ALA A 41 -19.27 -4.21 -5.64
CA ALA A 41 -19.74 -3.93 -4.30
C ALA A 41 -19.55 -2.45 -3.91
N ASP A 42 -20.47 -1.94 -3.11
CA ASP A 42 -20.41 -0.58 -2.54
C ASP A 42 -19.29 -0.40 -1.51
N GLU A 43 -18.75 -1.52 -1.01
CA GLU A 43 -17.65 -1.55 -0.05
C GLU A 43 -16.63 -2.63 -0.45
N PHE A 44 -15.33 -2.36 -0.25
CA PHE A 44 -14.26 -3.33 -0.50
C PHE A 44 -13.17 -3.27 0.56
N ASP A 45 -12.53 -4.43 0.79
CA ASP A 45 -11.36 -4.58 1.65
C ASP A 45 -10.21 -5.24 0.90
N LEU A 46 -9.12 -4.52 0.73
CA LEU A 46 -7.92 -4.98 0.03
C LEU A 46 -6.78 -5.13 1.02
N VAL A 47 -6.20 -6.32 1.04
CA VAL A 47 -5.01 -6.59 1.85
C VAL A 47 -3.89 -7.09 0.96
N SER A 48 -2.81 -6.33 0.87
CA SER A 48 -1.58 -6.67 0.16
C SER A 48 -0.47 -6.91 1.17
N ILE A 49 -0.09 -8.18 1.33
CA ILE A 49 1.00 -8.59 2.20
C ILE A 49 2.06 -9.27 1.32
N LEU A 50 3.22 -8.66 1.14
CA LEU A 50 4.27 -9.13 0.25
C LEU A 50 3.81 -9.24 -1.23
N GLY A 51 3.98 -8.18 -1.96
CA GLY A 51 3.66 -8.09 -3.40
C GLY A 51 2.74 -6.94 -3.75
N GLY A 52 2.26 -6.93 -4.98
CA GLY A 52 1.30 -5.97 -5.49
C GLY A 52 -0.12 -6.53 -5.52
N ASN A 53 -1.09 -5.64 -5.45
CA ASN A 53 -2.48 -5.97 -5.69
C ASN A 53 -3.10 -4.87 -6.57
N ASP A 54 -3.65 -5.27 -7.71
CA ASP A 54 -4.37 -4.37 -8.59
C ASP A 54 -5.87 -4.68 -8.47
N PHE A 55 -6.65 -3.66 -8.22
CA PHE A 55 -8.10 -3.77 -8.07
C PHE A 55 -8.78 -2.65 -8.85
N ALA A 56 -9.88 -2.97 -9.52
CA ALA A 56 -10.71 -2.00 -10.21
C ALA A 56 -12.14 -2.10 -9.69
N SER A 57 -12.68 -1.00 -9.15
CA SER A 57 -14.06 -0.93 -8.70
C SER A 57 -14.97 -0.40 -9.80
N ARG A 58 -16.13 -1.03 -9.91
CA ARG A 58 -17.26 -0.62 -10.75
C ARG A 58 -18.53 -0.39 -9.93
N ALA A 59 -18.36 -0.14 -8.63
CA ALA A 59 -19.45 0.12 -7.71
C ALA A 59 -20.34 1.25 -8.20
N LYS A 60 -21.65 1.08 -8.11
CA LYS A 60 -22.65 2.10 -8.51
C LYS A 60 -22.95 3.10 -7.40
N SER A 61 -22.56 2.81 -6.17
CA SER A 61 -22.75 3.66 -5.00
C SER A 61 -21.66 3.40 -3.99
N LEU A 62 -20.40 3.66 -4.37
CA LEU A 62 -19.23 3.42 -3.52
C LEU A 62 -19.34 4.25 -2.24
N LYS A 63 -19.27 3.58 -1.09
CA LYS A 63 -19.37 4.17 0.25
C LYS A 63 -18.08 4.08 1.03
N ARG A 64 -17.41 2.90 0.94
CA ARG A 64 -16.23 2.64 1.74
C ARG A 64 -15.24 1.76 1.00
N GLY A 65 -13.96 2.02 1.20
CA GLY A 65 -12.86 1.14 0.83
C GLY A 65 -11.83 1.07 1.93
N SER A 66 -11.20 -0.08 2.11
CA SER A 66 -10.05 -0.26 2.99
C SER A 66 -8.91 -0.87 2.18
N ILE A 67 -7.72 -0.29 2.32
CA ILE A 67 -6.52 -0.73 1.62
C ILE A 67 -5.40 -0.84 2.64
N LEU A 68 -4.92 -2.05 2.88
CA LEU A 68 -3.77 -2.32 3.71
C LEU A 68 -2.63 -2.87 2.84
N SER A 69 -1.53 -2.14 2.74
CA SER A 69 -0.30 -2.59 2.11
C SER A 69 0.81 -2.71 3.16
N TRP A 70 1.31 -3.93 3.40
CA TRP A 70 2.33 -4.14 4.42
C TRP A 70 3.74 -4.07 3.82
N TYR A 71 4.08 -4.94 2.85
CA TYR A 71 5.31 -4.88 2.06
C TYR A 71 4.98 -4.97 0.58
N GLY A 72 5.20 -3.90 -0.14
CA GLY A 72 4.91 -3.84 -1.57
C GLY A 72 3.99 -2.69 -1.91
N GLY A 73 3.16 -2.86 -2.93
CA GLY A 73 2.30 -1.81 -3.42
C GLY A 73 0.90 -2.29 -3.79
N GLY A 74 0.09 -1.36 -4.21
CA GLY A 74 -1.21 -1.68 -4.78
C GLY A 74 -1.72 -0.53 -5.65
N SER A 75 -2.46 -0.88 -6.69
CA SER A 75 -3.18 0.09 -7.51
C SER A 75 -4.67 -0.17 -7.38
N VAL A 76 -5.41 0.87 -7.03
CA VAL A 76 -6.86 0.83 -6.93
C VAL A 76 -7.44 1.79 -7.94
N ASP A 77 -8.11 1.26 -8.95
CA ASP A 77 -8.75 2.03 -10.01
C ASP A 77 -10.24 2.22 -9.70
N LEU A 78 -10.63 3.45 -9.41
CA LEU A 78 -12.00 3.84 -9.11
C LEU A 78 -12.67 4.59 -10.27
N ARG A 79 -12.05 4.64 -11.46
CA ARG A 79 -12.62 5.37 -12.60
C ARG A 79 -13.93 4.77 -13.11
N GLY A 80 -14.14 3.46 -12.88
CA GLY A 80 -15.38 2.77 -13.20
C GLY A 80 -16.47 2.90 -12.14
N ALA A 81 -16.14 3.43 -10.96
CA ALA A 81 -17.06 3.56 -9.85
C ALA A 81 -17.84 4.87 -9.87
N THR A 82 -18.97 4.89 -9.17
CA THR A 82 -19.75 6.09 -8.87
C THR A 82 -19.81 6.25 -7.36
N LEU A 83 -19.52 7.44 -6.84
CA LEU A 83 -19.64 7.72 -5.40
C LEU A 83 -21.10 7.71 -4.95
N ASP A 84 -21.34 7.29 -3.72
CA ASP A 84 -22.61 7.53 -3.05
C ASP A 84 -22.88 9.04 -2.99
N PRO A 85 -24.12 9.50 -3.12
CA PRO A 85 -24.47 10.93 -3.04
C PRO A 85 -24.03 11.61 -1.74
N THR A 86 -23.84 10.85 -0.66
CA THR A 86 -23.32 11.36 0.62
C THR A 86 -21.80 11.40 0.68
N GLY A 87 -21.11 10.92 -0.36
CA GLY A 87 -19.66 10.76 -0.43
C GLY A 87 -19.19 9.35 -0.09
N ALA A 88 -17.88 9.13 -0.21
CA ALA A 88 -17.25 7.88 0.15
C ALA A 88 -16.00 8.11 1.00
N THR A 89 -15.58 7.10 1.77
CA THR A 89 -14.35 7.12 2.53
C THR A 89 -13.47 5.94 2.14
N ILE A 90 -12.20 6.22 1.79
CA ILE A 90 -11.17 5.20 1.57
C ILE A 90 -10.15 5.31 2.68
N GLU A 91 -9.98 4.23 3.43
CA GLU A 91 -8.93 4.10 4.43
C GLU A 91 -7.71 3.41 3.82
N ALA A 92 -6.60 4.15 3.67
CA ALA A 92 -5.38 3.64 3.05
C ALA A 92 -4.24 3.60 4.08
N ARG A 93 -3.70 2.41 4.32
CA ARG A 93 -2.60 2.16 5.25
C ARG A 93 -1.46 1.48 4.52
N SER A 94 -0.29 2.12 4.47
CA SER A 94 0.92 1.56 3.88
C SER A 94 2.05 1.53 4.91
N ILE A 95 2.68 0.36 5.10
CA ILE A 95 3.81 0.22 6.00
C ILE A 95 5.12 0.44 5.24
N ILE A 96 5.41 -0.39 4.24
CA ILE A 96 6.58 -0.26 3.37
C ILE A 96 6.14 -0.45 1.92
N GLY A 97 6.21 0.61 1.13
CA GLY A 97 5.80 0.60 -0.27
C GLY A 97 4.85 1.72 -0.61
N GLY A 98 4.02 1.54 -1.63
CA GLY A 98 3.13 2.58 -2.12
C GLY A 98 1.73 2.11 -2.44
N ILE A 99 0.79 3.04 -2.39
CA ILE A 99 -0.58 2.85 -2.88
C ILE A 99 -0.82 3.88 -3.98
N ARG A 100 -1.24 3.39 -5.14
CA ARG A 100 -1.72 4.25 -6.22
C ARG A 100 -3.24 4.21 -6.23
N LEU A 101 -3.87 5.36 -6.10
CA LEU A 101 -5.30 5.52 -6.20
C LEU A 101 -5.63 6.24 -7.51
N VAL A 102 -6.23 5.53 -8.45
CA VAL A 102 -6.64 6.08 -9.74
C VAL A 102 -8.09 6.48 -9.65
N VAL A 103 -8.37 7.77 -9.81
CA VAL A 103 -9.72 8.33 -9.69
C VAL A 103 -10.06 9.18 -10.91
N PRO A 104 -11.34 9.40 -11.25
CA PRO A 104 -11.72 10.36 -12.26
C PRO A 104 -11.15 11.75 -11.95
N GLU A 105 -10.71 12.49 -12.98
CA GLU A 105 -10.14 13.83 -12.82
C GLU A 105 -11.09 14.81 -12.15
N THR A 106 -12.39 14.62 -12.38
CA THR A 106 -13.43 15.51 -11.87
C THR A 106 -13.76 15.31 -10.39
N TRP A 107 -13.33 14.19 -9.79
CA TRP A 107 -13.68 13.89 -8.40
C TRP A 107 -13.00 14.84 -7.42
N ARG A 108 -13.75 15.27 -6.43
CA ARG A 108 -13.23 16.00 -5.28
C ARG A 108 -12.67 15.02 -4.25
N VAL A 109 -11.38 15.08 -3.98
CA VAL A 109 -10.71 14.23 -2.99
C VAL A 109 -10.21 15.09 -1.83
N GLU A 110 -10.69 14.80 -0.63
CA GLU A 110 -10.18 15.37 0.62
C GLU A 110 -9.24 14.37 1.29
N ARG A 111 -8.09 14.83 1.77
CA ARG A 111 -7.03 13.98 2.31
C ARG A 111 -6.81 14.30 3.78
N ASP A 112 -6.98 13.28 4.62
CA ASP A 112 -6.60 13.30 6.04
C ASP A 112 -5.60 12.16 6.29
N MET A 113 -4.35 12.40 5.92
CA MET A 113 -3.33 11.36 5.88
C MET A 113 -2.02 11.82 6.51
N ILE A 114 -1.36 10.88 7.21
CA ILE A 114 -0.06 11.10 7.82
C ILE A 114 0.99 10.25 7.07
N SER A 115 2.11 10.88 6.68
CA SER A 115 3.26 10.17 6.11
C SER A 115 4.49 10.43 6.98
N ILE A 116 5.22 9.35 7.33
CA ILE A 116 6.42 9.45 8.19
C ILE A 116 7.68 9.59 7.34
N ALA A 117 7.91 8.66 6.41
CA ALA A 117 9.06 8.69 5.51
C ALA A 117 8.58 8.49 4.07
N GLY A 118 8.19 9.58 3.42
CA GLY A 118 7.63 9.58 2.09
C GLY A 118 6.65 10.74 1.91
N GLY A 119 5.56 10.51 1.15
CA GLY A 119 4.60 11.56 0.88
C GLY A 119 3.21 11.06 0.46
N VAL A 120 2.27 11.98 0.52
CA VAL A 120 0.95 11.81 -0.09
C VAL A 120 0.80 12.90 -1.14
N GLY A 121 0.66 12.49 -2.39
CA GLY A 121 0.57 13.42 -3.53
C GLY A 121 -0.74 13.27 -4.28
N ASP A 122 -1.22 14.38 -4.81
CA ASP A 122 -2.30 14.42 -5.81
C ASP A 122 -1.71 15.01 -7.09
N GLY A 123 -1.56 14.16 -8.10
CA GLY A 123 -0.99 14.53 -9.41
C GLY A 123 -2.02 14.99 -10.42
N ARG A 124 -3.29 15.17 -10.02
CA ARG A 124 -4.36 15.58 -10.92
C ARG A 124 -4.37 17.08 -11.16
N ASN A 125 -4.99 17.49 -12.25
CA ASN A 125 -5.20 18.92 -12.55
C ASN A 125 -6.34 19.48 -11.66
N PRO A 126 -6.06 20.43 -10.74
CA PRO A 126 -7.09 20.97 -9.86
C PRO A 126 -8.18 21.77 -10.58
N GLU A 127 -7.93 22.26 -11.81
CA GLU A 127 -8.89 23.02 -12.61
C GLU A 127 -10.03 22.15 -13.16
N LEU A 128 -9.83 20.81 -13.21
CA LEU A 128 -10.82 19.86 -13.71
C LEU A 128 -11.74 19.30 -12.61
N ILE A 129 -11.45 19.61 -11.36
CA ILE A 129 -12.23 19.12 -10.21
C ILE A 129 -13.59 19.82 -10.19
N ASP A 130 -14.66 19.03 -10.18
CA ASP A 130 -16.03 19.53 -10.09
C ASP A 130 -16.45 19.65 -8.61
N PRO A 131 -16.64 20.86 -8.08
CA PRO A 131 -17.00 21.06 -6.69
C PRO A 131 -18.43 20.61 -6.35
N SER A 132 -19.28 20.33 -7.34
CA SER A 132 -20.65 19.86 -7.15
C SER A 132 -20.75 18.35 -6.89
N LEU A 133 -19.70 17.59 -7.22
CA LEU A 133 -19.67 16.15 -7.02
C LEU A 133 -19.51 15.77 -5.53
N PRO A 134 -19.98 14.59 -5.13
CA PRO A 134 -19.73 14.04 -3.81
C PRO A 134 -18.23 13.96 -3.50
N VAL A 135 -17.86 14.05 -2.23
CA VAL A 135 -16.49 14.03 -1.79
C VAL A 135 -16.02 12.60 -1.59
N LEU A 136 -14.85 12.27 -2.15
CA LEU A 136 -14.07 11.12 -1.73
C LEU A 136 -13.11 11.54 -0.61
N ARG A 137 -13.31 11.01 0.59
CA ARG A 137 -12.40 11.23 1.72
C ARG A 137 -11.36 10.12 1.76
N LEU A 138 -10.08 10.51 1.74
CA LEU A 138 -8.96 9.59 1.84
C LEU A 138 -8.29 9.77 3.21
N GLU A 139 -8.37 8.74 4.04
CA GLU A 139 -7.87 8.74 5.42
C GLU A 139 -6.81 7.66 5.59
N GLY A 140 -5.89 7.84 6.55
CA GLY A 140 -4.94 6.79 6.92
C GLY A 140 -3.51 7.26 7.09
N PHE A 141 -2.56 6.36 6.83
CA PHE A 141 -1.14 6.67 7.01
C PHE A 141 -0.22 5.88 6.08
N SER A 142 0.98 6.41 5.87
CA SER A 142 2.11 5.74 5.23
C SER A 142 3.36 5.85 6.11
N VAL A 143 4.03 4.73 6.37
CA VAL A 143 5.26 4.73 7.18
C VAL A 143 6.48 4.98 6.30
N ILE A 144 6.77 4.11 5.35
CA ILE A 144 7.88 4.24 4.39
C ILE A 144 7.32 4.06 2.98
N GLY A 145 7.39 5.13 2.19
CA GLY A 145 6.84 5.16 0.84
C GLY A 145 5.77 6.22 0.69
N GLY A 146 4.75 5.98 -0.14
CA GLY A 146 3.78 7.03 -0.40
C GLY A 146 2.43 6.55 -0.90
N ILE A 147 1.52 7.51 -0.96
CA ILE A 147 0.20 7.32 -1.56
C ILE A 147 0.02 8.37 -2.64
N GLY A 148 -0.14 7.91 -3.88
CA GLY A 148 -0.36 8.77 -5.04
C GLY A 148 -1.80 8.73 -5.49
N ILE A 149 -2.39 9.90 -5.71
CA ILE A 149 -3.70 10.07 -6.34
C ILE A 149 -3.45 10.54 -7.75
N VAL A 150 -3.97 9.81 -8.71
CA VAL A 150 -3.80 10.10 -10.15
C VAL A 150 -5.12 9.85 -10.89
N SER A 151 -5.23 10.35 -12.11
CA SER A 151 -6.38 10.08 -12.99
C SER A 151 -6.06 9.11 -14.12
N GLU A 152 -4.77 8.84 -14.36
CA GLU A 152 -4.33 7.91 -15.39
C GLU A 152 -3.97 6.55 -14.79
N ALA A 153 -4.30 5.47 -15.50
CA ALA A 153 -3.83 4.14 -15.15
C ALA A 153 -2.32 4.06 -15.35
N PRO A 154 -1.59 3.23 -14.59
CA PRO A 154 -0.18 2.97 -14.84
C PRO A 154 0.02 2.49 -16.27
N ASP A 155 1.07 2.97 -16.94
CA ASP A 155 1.50 2.40 -18.20
C ASP A 155 1.90 0.94 -18.01
N LEU A 156 1.75 0.12 -19.04
CA LEU A 156 2.09 -1.32 -18.98
C LEU A 156 3.55 -1.53 -18.60
N ASP A 157 4.43 -0.61 -19.00
CA ASP A 157 5.87 -0.65 -18.67
C ASP A 157 6.12 -0.36 -17.18
N GLU A 158 5.38 0.57 -16.57
CA GLU A 158 5.45 0.87 -15.14
C GLU A 158 4.89 -0.29 -14.29
N LYS A 159 3.82 -0.93 -14.79
CA LYS A 159 3.24 -2.12 -14.15
C LYS A 159 4.22 -3.29 -14.18
N ALA A 160 4.92 -3.49 -15.30
CA ALA A 160 5.95 -4.53 -15.43
C ALA A 160 7.14 -4.27 -14.50
N ALA A 161 7.59 -3.02 -14.37
CA ALA A 161 8.67 -2.65 -13.46
C ALA A 161 8.29 -2.89 -11.99
N THR A 162 7.09 -2.49 -11.59
CA THR A 162 6.59 -2.70 -10.22
C THR A 162 6.41 -4.19 -9.89
N ALA A 163 5.95 -4.99 -10.86
CA ALA A 163 5.84 -6.44 -10.70
C ALA A 163 7.21 -7.11 -10.58
N ALA A 164 8.20 -6.68 -11.37
CA ALA A 164 9.56 -7.20 -11.32
C ALA A 164 10.26 -6.86 -9.98
N GLU A 165 10.05 -5.65 -9.45
CA GLU A 165 10.58 -5.28 -8.13
C GLU A 165 9.95 -6.10 -7.00
N ALA A 166 8.64 -6.37 -7.08
CA ALA A 166 7.93 -7.20 -6.11
C ALA A 166 8.40 -8.66 -6.16
N GLU A 167 8.64 -9.19 -7.35
CA GLU A 167 9.16 -10.54 -7.57
C GLU A 167 10.60 -10.67 -7.06
N ALA A 168 11.47 -9.70 -7.37
CA ALA A 168 12.84 -9.66 -6.87
C ALA A 168 12.91 -9.56 -5.33
N ALA A 169 12.02 -8.77 -4.72
CA ALA A 169 11.92 -8.67 -3.27
C ALA A 169 11.43 -9.99 -2.64
N SER A 170 10.52 -10.70 -3.29
CA SER A 170 10.01 -12.00 -2.86
C SER A 170 11.09 -13.10 -2.99
N GLU A 171 11.85 -13.08 -4.08
CA GLU A 171 12.95 -14.02 -4.32
C GLU A 171 14.10 -13.82 -3.34
N ALA A 172 14.46 -12.57 -3.06
CA ALA A 172 15.45 -12.23 -2.04
C ALA A 172 15.04 -12.70 -0.63
N ALA A 173 13.75 -12.56 -0.29
CA ALA A 173 13.21 -13.05 0.97
C ALA A 173 13.21 -14.58 1.05
N ALA A 174 12.93 -15.27 -0.05
CA ALA A 174 12.96 -16.73 -0.12
C ALA A 174 14.39 -17.29 -0.01
N ALA A 175 15.35 -16.68 -0.73
CA ALA A 175 16.77 -17.07 -0.67
C ALA A 175 17.35 -16.91 0.75
N PHE A 176 16.94 -15.87 1.47
CA PHE A 176 17.37 -15.68 2.86
C PHE A 176 16.84 -16.76 3.81
N THR A 177 15.66 -17.31 3.52
CA THR A 177 15.05 -18.37 4.34
C THR A 177 15.72 -19.73 4.10
N GLU A 178 16.25 -19.96 2.89
CA GLU A 178 16.92 -21.23 2.53
C GLU A 178 18.34 -21.32 3.06
N GLU A 179 19.02 -20.19 3.28
CA GLU A 179 20.40 -20.13 3.77
C GLU A 179 20.55 -20.25 5.31
N MET A 180 19.42 -20.36 6.04
CA MET A 180 19.46 -20.51 7.48
C MET A 180 19.81 -21.96 7.85
N PRO A 181 20.99 -22.25 8.44
CA PRO A 181 21.35 -23.61 8.83
C PRO A 181 20.38 -24.13 9.89
N PRO A 182 20.04 -25.43 9.88
CA PRO A 182 19.17 -26.01 10.89
C PRO A 182 19.79 -25.79 12.28
N ALA A 183 18.99 -25.30 13.21
CA ALA A 183 19.39 -25.13 14.60
C ALA A 183 19.89 -26.46 15.14
N GLU A 184 21.14 -26.50 15.54
CA GLU A 184 21.76 -27.66 16.19
C GLU A 184 21.00 -27.98 17.47
N PRO A 185 20.52 -29.23 17.69
CA PRO A 185 19.84 -29.58 18.92
C PRO A 185 20.82 -29.47 20.08
N ALA A 186 20.50 -28.62 21.05
CA ALA A 186 21.24 -28.50 22.28
C ALA A 186 21.27 -29.90 22.96
N MET A 187 22.46 -30.51 23.00
CA MET A 187 22.69 -31.71 23.75
C MET A 187 22.60 -31.41 25.24
N ALA A 188 21.70 -32.11 25.91
CA ALA A 188 21.53 -32.12 27.35
C ALA A 188 22.69 -32.91 28.03
#